data_2d0391c17b6c8b98721392e1637f17de
#
_entry.id   2d0391c17b6c8b98721392e1637f17de
#
_cell.length_a   1.000
_cell.length_b   1.000
_cell.length_c   1.000
_cell.angle_alpha   90.00
_cell.angle_beta   90.00
_cell.angle_gamma   90.00
#
_symmetry.space_group_name_H-M   'P 1'
#
loop_
_entity.id
_entity.type
_entity.pdbx_description
1 polymer ?
#
loop_
_entity_poly.entity_id
_entity_poly.type
_entity_poly.pdbx_seq_one_letter_code
_entity_poly.pdbx_strand_id
1 'polypeptide(L)'
;MTLLDTIPDLNDLSLIELLSLCPPAPNEHQWEILQSEKRFLLVSRGEQAGKSLTASKFLVRKAFEDDEDNLLYWLVAADYDRTRAEFDYIAEHFAALGFLAEVSKRVDPGRITLKDGTRIETKSAKDPRTLAMRAPHGIVACEASQLDLETFHRLSSRLGPRRGWLFMSGTLEGSLGWYPALITAWQGGYGEQQSFKLPTPTNTAVYPGGYDDPEILRMKQESSDDYFLERIMGEPVPPHGLVFASDFRPDVHIRNVEYEPGNKVYIWEDPGYGSDSAHAMEIAHIIDGQVRVFDEIYENGMILSDLISIAMSRPWWREEKHVVSDPHYKDQHHAHNSVSEIWYDLTGLTVWGDRVHILPGIERMKTFLKHDPTNVPRIVFNPRCKGILSEFGAGTSPFPQFEGQIRAYRWKTDRDGNVVGETPDDRYNHAIKAVTYGLVEAFGYVMKKDLASKVKVQRW
;
A
#
# COMPACT_ATOMS: atom_id res chain seq x y z
N MET A 1 -22.93 -21.32 -51.80
CA MET A 1 -22.07 -20.24 -51.31
C MET A 1 -22.35 -20.20 -49.81
N THR A 2 -21.51 -20.91 -49.05
CA THR A 2 -21.63 -21.08 -47.61
C THR A 2 -21.00 -19.85 -46.93
N LEU A 3 -21.63 -19.37 -45.88
CA LEU A 3 -21.21 -18.23 -45.06
C LEU A 3 -19.81 -18.38 -44.37
N LEU A 4 -19.01 -19.34 -44.82
CA LEU A 4 -17.67 -19.66 -44.31
C LEU A 4 -16.52 -19.02 -45.12
N ASP A 5 -16.80 -18.30 -46.21
CA ASP A 5 -15.74 -17.78 -47.09
C ASP A 5 -15.37 -16.31 -46.90
N THR A 6 -15.77 -15.69 -45.80
CA THR A 6 -15.42 -14.30 -45.49
C THR A 6 -15.26 -14.04 -43.97
N ILE A 7 -14.45 -14.85 -43.28
CA ILE A 7 -13.87 -14.36 -42.04
C ILE A 7 -12.69 -13.49 -42.44
N PRO A 8 -12.71 -12.15 -42.19
CA PRO A 8 -11.54 -11.31 -42.49
C PRO A 8 -10.35 -11.89 -41.76
N ASP A 9 -9.16 -11.72 -42.35
CA ASP A 9 -7.92 -12.09 -41.64
C ASP A 9 -7.92 -11.32 -40.33
N LEU A 10 -7.94 -12.01 -39.21
CA LEU A 10 -8.07 -11.39 -37.89
C LEU A 10 -6.88 -10.46 -37.60
N ASN A 11 -5.74 -10.67 -38.27
CA ASN A 11 -4.56 -9.81 -38.16
C ASN A 11 -4.73 -8.45 -38.88
N ASP A 12 -5.68 -8.34 -39.79
CA ASP A 12 -5.99 -7.09 -40.52
C ASP A 12 -7.06 -6.23 -39.79
N LEU A 13 -7.65 -6.76 -38.70
CA LEU A 13 -8.67 -6.05 -37.93
C LEU A 13 -8.05 -5.00 -37.02
N SER A 14 -8.70 -3.82 -37.00
CA SER A 14 -8.42 -2.87 -35.92
C SER A 14 -8.79 -3.46 -34.55
N LEU A 15 -8.16 -2.99 -33.47
CA LEU A 15 -8.48 -3.40 -32.10
C LEU A 15 -9.99 -3.31 -31.78
N ILE A 16 -10.65 -2.27 -32.30
CA ILE A 16 -12.10 -2.06 -32.11
C ILE A 16 -12.89 -3.17 -32.80
N GLU A 17 -12.54 -3.51 -34.03
CA GLU A 17 -13.21 -4.57 -34.79
C GLU A 17 -12.98 -5.94 -34.13
N LEU A 18 -11.74 -6.25 -33.77
CA LEU A 18 -11.39 -7.49 -33.07
C LEU A 18 -12.20 -7.67 -31.78
N LEU A 19 -12.20 -6.66 -30.91
CA LEU A 19 -12.91 -6.76 -29.63
C LEU A 19 -14.42 -6.63 -29.74
N SER A 20 -14.94 -6.12 -30.86
CA SER A 20 -16.38 -6.14 -31.17
C SER A 20 -16.89 -7.55 -31.46
N LEU A 21 -16.03 -8.44 -31.94
CA LEU A 21 -16.34 -9.86 -32.11
C LEU A 21 -16.35 -10.65 -30.79
N CYS A 22 -15.95 -10.02 -29.69
CA CYS A 22 -15.89 -10.57 -28.33
C CYS A 22 -16.92 -9.86 -27.41
N PRO A 23 -18.20 -10.22 -27.46
CA PRO A 23 -19.23 -9.56 -26.64
C PRO A 23 -19.06 -9.82 -25.14
N PRO A 24 -19.59 -8.94 -24.27
CA PRO A 24 -20.13 -7.63 -24.55
C PRO A 24 -19.05 -6.61 -24.91
N ALA A 25 -19.42 -5.54 -25.63
CA ALA A 25 -18.48 -4.47 -26.00
C ALA A 25 -17.87 -3.79 -24.76
N PRO A 26 -16.58 -3.39 -24.77
CA PRO A 26 -15.99 -2.64 -23.68
C PRO A 26 -16.66 -1.27 -23.49
N ASN A 27 -16.83 -0.83 -22.25
CA ASN A 27 -17.21 0.54 -21.94
C ASN A 27 -15.99 1.50 -22.06
N GLU A 28 -16.23 2.81 -21.94
CA GLU A 28 -15.21 3.84 -22.10
C GLU A 28 -14.00 3.63 -21.15
N HIS A 29 -14.22 3.32 -19.87
CA HIS A 29 -13.16 3.07 -18.89
C HIS A 29 -12.38 1.79 -19.20
N GLN A 30 -13.06 0.76 -19.71
CA GLN A 30 -12.38 -0.46 -20.15
C GLN A 30 -11.55 -0.20 -21.42
N TRP A 31 -12.03 0.65 -22.32
CA TRP A 31 -11.28 1.05 -23.51
C TRP A 31 -9.99 1.76 -23.17
N GLU A 32 -9.98 2.66 -22.18
CA GLU A 32 -8.77 3.32 -21.72
C GLU A 32 -7.69 2.30 -21.26
N ILE A 33 -8.11 1.27 -20.52
CA ILE A 33 -7.23 0.19 -20.09
C ILE A 33 -6.74 -0.64 -21.29
N LEU A 34 -7.67 -1.01 -22.18
CA LEU A 34 -7.40 -1.87 -23.32
C LEU A 34 -6.49 -1.22 -24.37
N GLN A 35 -6.43 0.11 -24.44
CA GLN A 35 -5.55 0.86 -25.34
C GLN A 35 -4.16 1.15 -24.77
N SER A 36 -3.92 0.83 -23.50
CA SER A 36 -2.63 1.11 -22.86
C SER A 36 -1.51 0.29 -23.48
N GLU A 37 -0.42 0.96 -23.85
CA GLU A 37 0.81 0.36 -24.36
C GLU A 37 1.81 0.01 -23.25
N LYS A 38 1.43 0.22 -21.99
CA LYS A 38 2.30 -0.08 -20.87
C LYS A 38 2.42 -1.59 -20.66
N ARG A 39 3.62 -2.00 -20.27
CA ARG A 39 3.97 -3.39 -20.06
C ARG A 39 3.44 -3.97 -18.74
N PHE A 40 3.34 -3.13 -17.70
CA PHE A 40 2.83 -3.49 -16.39
C PHE A 40 1.59 -2.68 -16.08
N LEU A 41 0.44 -3.34 -16.05
CA LEU A 41 -0.84 -2.72 -15.77
C LEU A 41 -1.38 -3.20 -14.43
N LEU A 42 -1.92 -2.28 -13.65
CA LEU A 42 -2.63 -2.58 -12.41
C LEU A 42 -4.01 -1.92 -12.44
N VAL A 43 -5.05 -2.72 -12.31
CA VAL A 43 -6.43 -2.25 -12.33
C VAL A 43 -7.03 -2.40 -10.93
N SER A 44 -7.12 -1.26 -10.22
CA SER A 44 -7.92 -1.15 -9.01
C SER A 44 -9.38 -0.96 -9.36
N ARG A 45 -10.27 -1.71 -8.71
CA ARG A 45 -11.66 -1.71 -9.11
C ARG A 45 -12.65 -1.89 -7.98
N GLY A 46 -13.87 -1.41 -8.22
CA GLY A 46 -15.03 -1.77 -7.44
C GLY A 46 -15.52 -3.21 -7.73
N GLU A 47 -16.37 -3.73 -6.87
CA GLU A 47 -17.03 -5.02 -7.09
C GLU A 47 -17.92 -4.98 -8.35
N GLN A 48 -17.94 -6.07 -9.11
CA GLN A 48 -18.72 -6.19 -10.35
C GLN A 48 -18.45 -5.13 -11.42
N ALA A 49 -17.31 -4.45 -11.39
CA ALA A 49 -16.92 -3.44 -12.39
C ALA A 49 -16.51 -4.02 -13.76
N GLY A 50 -16.50 -5.35 -13.95
CA GLY A 50 -16.17 -5.99 -15.23
C GLY A 50 -14.69 -6.29 -15.44
N LYS A 51 -13.90 -6.49 -14.36
CA LYS A 51 -12.44 -6.76 -14.41
C LYS A 51 -12.06 -7.97 -15.23
N SER A 52 -12.73 -9.13 -14.94
CA SER A 52 -12.40 -10.41 -15.59
C SER A 52 -12.63 -10.33 -17.09
N LEU A 53 -13.67 -9.60 -17.50
CA LEU A 53 -13.93 -9.29 -18.90
C LEU A 53 -12.83 -8.40 -19.50
N THR A 54 -12.41 -7.36 -18.78
CA THR A 54 -11.33 -6.46 -19.24
C THR A 54 -10.01 -7.20 -19.36
N ALA A 55 -9.66 -8.01 -18.35
CA ALA A 55 -8.44 -8.81 -18.35
C ALA A 55 -8.40 -9.85 -19.48
N SER A 56 -9.55 -10.52 -19.74
CA SER A 56 -9.67 -11.49 -20.84
C SER A 56 -9.51 -10.81 -22.20
N LYS A 57 -10.14 -9.66 -22.42
CA LYS A 57 -9.99 -8.88 -23.66
C LYS A 57 -8.58 -8.33 -23.85
N PHE A 58 -7.91 -7.93 -22.77
CA PHE A 58 -6.51 -7.51 -22.83
C PHE A 58 -5.61 -8.67 -23.29
N LEU A 59 -5.83 -9.88 -22.78
CA LEU A 59 -5.09 -11.07 -23.21
C LEU A 59 -5.39 -11.39 -24.69
N VAL A 60 -6.65 -11.31 -25.12
CA VAL A 60 -7.02 -11.50 -26.53
C VAL A 60 -6.29 -10.50 -27.41
N ARG A 61 -6.33 -9.21 -27.07
CA ARG A 61 -5.58 -8.17 -27.75
C ARG A 61 -4.09 -8.55 -27.90
N LYS A 62 -3.45 -8.90 -26.80
CA LYS A 62 -2.03 -9.24 -26.77
C LYS A 62 -1.68 -10.50 -27.59
N ALA A 63 -2.58 -11.46 -27.64
CA ALA A 63 -2.38 -12.67 -28.45
C ALA A 63 -2.42 -12.41 -29.96
N PHE A 64 -3.06 -11.32 -30.40
CA PHE A 64 -3.09 -10.90 -31.82
C PHE A 64 -2.10 -9.77 -32.14
N GLU A 65 -1.51 -9.13 -31.15
CA GLU A 65 -0.41 -8.15 -31.35
C GLU A 65 0.96 -8.81 -31.50
N ASP A 66 1.14 -9.98 -30.89
CA ASP A 66 2.38 -10.73 -30.95
C ASP A 66 2.46 -11.53 -32.27
N ASP A 67 3.43 -11.22 -33.14
CA ASP A 67 3.65 -11.91 -34.44
C ASP A 67 4.30 -13.29 -34.30
N GLU A 68 4.27 -13.91 -33.11
CA GLU A 68 4.89 -15.20 -32.83
C GLU A 68 3.84 -16.28 -32.62
N ASP A 69 4.06 -17.48 -33.18
CA ASP A 69 3.29 -18.69 -32.86
C ASP A 69 3.76 -19.35 -31.56
N ASN A 70 2.91 -20.21 -31.01
CA ASN A 70 3.22 -21.00 -29.82
C ASN A 70 3.52 -20.17 -28.56
N LEU A 71 2.88 -19.04 -28.38
CA LEU A 71 2.99 -18.20 -27.21
C LEU A 71 2.53 -18.93 -25.93
N LEU A 72 3.01 -18.46 -24.79
CA LEU A 72 2.62 -18.98 -23.48
C LEU A 72 2.14 -17.82 -22.60
N TYR A 73 0.90 -17.89 -22.14
CA TYR A 73 0.33 -16.98 -21.19
C TYR A 73 -0.07 -17.68 -19.90
N TRP A 74 -0.01 -16.98 -18.79
CA TRP A 74 -0.46 -17.50 -17.50
C TRP A 74 -1.64 -16.70 -16.95
N LEU A 75 -2.62 -17.43 -16.39
CA LEU A 75 -3.62 -16.90 -15.47
C LEU A 75 -3.21 -17.30 -14.07
N VAL A 76 -2.87 -16.33 -13.22
CA VAL A 76 -2.33 -16.58 -11.88
C VAL A 76 -3.28 -16.01 -10.83
N ALA A 77 -3.61 -16.80 -9.82
CA ALA A 77 -4.36 -16.35 -8.65
C ALA A 77 -3.84 -17.03 -7.38
N ALA A 78 -4.38 -16.65 -6.22
CA ALA A 78 -4.06 -17.33 -4.95
C ALA A 78 -4.36 -18.83 -5.02
N ASP A 79 -5.45 -19.21 -5.68
CA ASP A 79 -5.80 -20.60 -6.01
C ASP A 79 -6.41 -20.68 -7.42
N TYR A 80 -6.55 -21.90 -7.94
CA TYR A 80 -7.05 -22.14 -9.30
C TYR A 80 -8.48 -21.67 -9.52
N ASP A 81 -9.37 -21.79 -8.53
CA ASP A 81 -10.78 -21.41 -8.67
C ASP A 81 -10.96 -19.93 -8.96
N ARG A 82 -10.08 -19.09 -8.44
CA ARG A 82 -10.09 -17.64 -8.69
C ARG A 82 -9.68 -17.23 -10.11
N THR A 83 -9.16 -18.15 -10.91
CA THR A 83 -8.85 -17.89 -12.33
C THR A 83 -10.03 -18.24 -13.25
N ARG A 84 -11.11 -18.83 -12.72
CA ARG A 84 -12.19 -19.40 -13.52
C ARG A 84 -12.88 -18.35 -14.41
N ALA A 85 -13.21 -17.20 -13.87
CA ALA A 85 -13.95 -16.20 -14.63
C ALA A 85 -13.15 -15.69 -15.84
N GLU A 86 -11.87 -15.38 -15.67
CA GLU A 86 -10.99 -15.00 -16.77
C GLU A 86 -10.79 -16.15 -17.76
N PHE A 87 -10.61 -17.37 -17.26
CA PHE A 87 -10.45 -18.56 -18.07
C PHE A 87 -11.66 -18.82 -18.98
N ASP A 88 -12.86 -18.75 -18.42
CA ASP A 88 -14.11 -18.98 -19.16
C ASP A 88 -14.31 -17.88 -20.23
N TYR A 89 -14.14 -16.58 -19.89
CA TYR A 89 -14.22 -15.47 -20.86
C TYR A 89 -13.19 -15.59 -21.98
N ILE A 90 -11.94 -15.97 -21.68
CA ILE A 90 -10.89 -16.16 -22.70
C ILE A 90 -11.28 -17.28 -23.66
N ALA A 91 -11.75 -18.42 -23.13
CA ALA A 91 -12.20 -19.53 -23.97
C ALA A 91 -13.38 -19.14 -24.87
N GLU A 92 -14.37 -18.41 -24.32
CA GLU A 92 -15.52 -17.89 -25.08
C GLU A 92 -15.09 -16.91 -26.19
N HIS A 93 -14.17 -15.99 -25.89
CA HIS A 93 -13.68 -15.01 -26.87
C HIS A 93 -12.94 -15.70 -28.03
N PHE A 94 -12.00 -16.60 -27.74
CA PHE A 94 -11.29 -17.33 -28.80
C PHE A 94 -12.19 -18.31 -29.56
N ALA A 95 -13.24 -18.82 -28.93
CA ALA A 95 -14.26 -19.60 -29.63
C ALA A 95 -15.09 -18.73 -30.59
N ALA A 96 -15.51 -17.53 -30.14
CA ALA A 96 -16.25 -16.58 -30.96
C ALA A 96 -15.43 -16.10 -32.17
N LEU A 97 -14.10 -15.91 -31.98
CA LEU A 97 -13.16 -15.57 -33.05
C LEU A 97 -12.84 -16.77 -33.97
N GLY A 98 -13.32 -17.97 -33.66
CA GLY A 98 -13.00 -19.17 -34.41
C GLY A 98 -11.55 -19.64 -34.25
N PHE A 99 -10.82 -19.16 -33.24
CA PHE A 99 -9.38 -19.40 -33.04
C PHE A 99 -9.09 -20.45 -31.94
N LEU A 100 -10.11 -20.88 -31.20
CA LEU A 100 -9.98 -21.93 -30.17
C LEU A 100 -9.74 -23.30 -30.82
N ALA A 101 -8.70 -24.03 -30.33
CA ALA A 101 -8.46 -25.42 -30.75
C ALA A 101 -8.94 -26.40 -29.67
N GLU A 102 -8.55 -26.18 -28.40
CA GLU A 102 -8.88 -27.06 -27.29
C GLU A 102 -9.01 -26.28 -26.00
N VAL A 103 -9.92 -26.69 -25.12
CA VAL A 103 -10.07 -26.18 -23.75
C VAL A 103 -10.25 -27.31 -22.77
N SER A 104 -9.53 -27.27 -21.65
CA SER A 104 -9.69 -28.26 -20.56
C SER A 104 -11.01 -28.02 -19.81
N LYS A 105 -11.64 -29.09 -19.36
CA LYS A 105 -12.89 -29.02 -18.55
C LYS A 105 -12.68 -28.49 -17.13
N ARG A 106 -11.42 -28.47 -16.65
CA ARG A 106 -11.05 -28.05 -15.30
C ARG A 106 -10.04 -26.90 -15.40
N VAL A 107 -10.02 -26.05 -14.37
CA VAL A 107 -9.03 -24.98 -14.19
C VAL A 107 -7.91 -25.37 -13.21
N ASP A 108 -7.93 -26.57 -12.67
CA ASP A 108 -7.02 -27.11 -11.63
C ASP A 108 -6.19 -28.31 -12.16
N PRO A 109 -5.07 -28.12 -12.83
CA PRO A 109 -4.73 -26.94 -13.64
C PRO A 109 -5.53 -26.89 -14.94
N GLY A 110 -5.83 -25.68 -15.43
CA GLY A 110 -6.52 -25.44 -16.68
C GLY A 110 -5.56 -25.13 -17.84
N ARG A 111 -6.04 -25.43 -19.08
CA ARG A 111 -5.33 -25.07 -20.29
C ARG A 111 -6.33 -24.73 -21.40
N ILE A 112 -6.04 -23.64 -22.11
CA ILE A 112 -6.64 -23.30 -23.39
C ILE A 112 -5.52 -23.39 -24.41
N THR A 113 -5.80 -24.04 -25.58
CA THR A 113 -4.87 -24.14 -26.69
C THR A 113 -5.53 -23.49 -27.91
N LEU A 114 -4.81 -22.61 -28.57
CA LEU A 114 -5.23 -21.93 -29.80
C LEU A 114 -4.73 -22.66 -31.04
N LYS A 115 -5.26 -22.31 -32.21
CA LYS A 115 -4.94 -22.97 -33.48
C LYS A 115 -3.49 -22.76 -33.95
N ASP A 116 -2.85 -21.67 -33.52
CA ASP A 116 -1.44 -21.36 -33.73
C ASP A 116 -0.49 -22.07 -32.75
N GLY A 117 -1.03 -22.89 -31.84
CA GLY A 117 -0.28 -23.58 -30.78
C GLY A 117 -0.05 -22.75 -29.52
N THR A 118 -0.52 -21.50 -29.45
CA THR A 118 -0.52 -20.66 -28.26
C THR A 118 -1.27 -21.32 -27.11
N ARG A 119 -0.75 -21.20 -25.89
CA ARG A 119 -1.31 -21.81 -24.69
C ARG A 119 -1.51 -20.79 -23.59
N ILE A 120 -2.70 -20.86 -22.98
CA ILE A 120 -3.02 -20.14 -21.77
C ILE A 120 -3.17 -21.16 -20.64
N GLU A 121 -2.36 -21.05 -19.59
CA GLU A 121 -2.31 -22.00 -18.48
C GLU A 121 -2.67 -21.33 -17.16
N THR A 122 -3.56 -21.96 -16.38
CA THR A 122 -3.84 -21.51 -15.01
C THR A 122 -2.71 -21.91 -14.06
N LYS A 123 -2.40 -21.04 -13.09
CA LYS A 123 -1.38 -21.24 -12.06
C LYS A 123 -1.92 -20.82 -10.70
N SER A 124 -1.51 -21.52 -9.65
CA SER A 124 -1.84 -21.17 -8.26
C SER A 124 -0.61 -20.65 -7.53
N ALA A 125 -0.72 -19.52 -6.83
CA ALA A 125 0.33 -18.99 -5.98
C ALA A 125 0.61 -19.89 -4.75
N LYS A 126 -0.36 -20.72 -4.33
CA LYS A 126 -0.18 -21.74 -3.28
C LYS A 126 0.80 -22.85 -3.69
N ASP A 127 1.07 -23.04 -4.99
CA ASP A 127 2.09 -23.96 -5.49
C ASP A 127 3.20 -23.18 -6.23
N PRO A 128 4.16 -22.63 -5.50
CA PRO A 128 5.25 -21.81 -6.09
C PRO A 128 6.07 -22.54 -7.16
N ARG A 129 6.08 -23.90 -7.15
CA ARG A 129 6.79 -24.72 -8.15
C ARG A 129 6.21 -24.52 -9.54
N THR A 130 4.88 -24.29 -9.65
CA THR A 130 4.21 -24.05 -10.93
C THR A 130 4.60 -22.72 -11.55
N LEU A 131 5.04 -21.75 -10.75
CA LEU A 131 5.53 -20.42 -11.17
C LEU A 131 7.03 -20.42 -11.55
N ALA A 132 7.73 -21.55 -11.36
CA ALA A 132 9.17 -21.63 -11.57
C ALA A 132 9.58 -22.21 -12.92
N MET A 133 8.71 -22.85 -13.68
CA MET A 133 9.07 -23.78 -14.76
C MET A 133 9.39 -23.17 -16.12
N ARG A 134 8.71 -22.10 -16.53
CA ARG A 134 8.85 -21.48 -17.86
C ARG A 134 8.68 -19.97 -17.77
N ALA A 135 9.25 -19.24 -18.72
CA ALA A 135 9.03 -17.82 -18.89
C ALA A 135 7.82 -17.60 -19.82
N PRO A 136 6.71 -17.01 -19.33
CA PRO A 136 5.55 -16.68 -20.18
C PRO A 136 5.80 -15.39 -20.98
N HIS A 137 5.03 -15.19 -22.05
CA HIS A 137 4.98 -13.95 -22.82
C HIS A 137 4.10 -12.90 -22.13
N GLY A 138 3.13 -13.33 -21.33
CA GLY A 138 2.31 -12.46 -20.53
C GLY A 138 1.64 -13.19 -19.37
N ILE A 139 1.25 -12.41 -18.36
CA ILE A 139 0.58 -12.89 -17.15
C ILE A 139 -0.64 -12.02 -16.88
N VAL A 140 -1.78 -12.67 -16.65
CA VAL A 140 -2.93 -12.06 -16.00
C VAL A 140 -2.96 -12.54 -14.56
N ALA A 141 -2.76 -11.64 -13.59
CA ALA A 141 -2.89 -11.93 -12.17
C ALA A 141 -4.30 -11.56 -11.71
N CYS A 142 -5.12 -12.60 -11.52
CA CYS A 142 -6.51 -12.50 -11.11
C CYS A 142 -6.59 -12.32 -9.59
N GLU A 143 -7.43 -11.40 -9.09
CA GLU A 143 -7.52 -11.03 -7.67
C GLU A 143 -6.14 -10.79 -7.04
N ALA A 144 -5.31 -9.97 -7.71
CA ALA A 144 -3.92 -9.76 -7.35
C ALA A 144 -3.74 -9.13 -5.96
N SER A 145 -4.74 -8.44 -5.42
CA SER A 145 -4.78 -7.95 -4.04
C SER A 145 -4.64 -9.05 -2.98
N GLN A 146 -4.97 -10.30 -3.33
CA GLN A 146 -4.86 -11.46 -2.44
C GLN A 146 -3.53 -12.22 -2.56
N LEU A 147 -2.66 -11.79 -3.47
CA LEU A 147 -1.31 -12.33 -3.61
C LEU A 147 -0.37 -11.64 -2.62
N ASP A 148 0.67 -12.34 -2.21
CA ASP A 148 1.75 -11.74 -1.45
C ASP A 148 2.75 -10.99 -2.35
N LEU A 149 3.52 -10.08 -1.76
CA LEU A 149 4.52 -9.28 -2.47
C LEU A 149 5.60 -10.18 -3.12
N GLU A 150 5.99 -11.27 -2.46
CA GLU A 150 6.97 -12.21 -2.99
C GLU A 150 6.49 -12.86 -4.30
N THR A 151 5.20 -13.21 -4.36
CA THR A 151 4.57 -13.71 -5.58
C THR A 151 4.64 -12.66 -6.70
N PHE A 152 4.32 -11.38 -6.42
CA PHE A 152 4.47 -10.30 -7.40
C PHE A 152 5.90 -10.21 -7.94
N HIS A 153 6.92 -10.23 -7.07
CA HIS A 153 8.33 -10.20 -7.50
C HIS A 153 8.70 -11.42 -8.34
N ARG A 154 8.20 -12.60 -8.01
CA ARG A 154 8.41 -13.83 -8.80
C ARG A 154 7.79 -13.70 -10.19
N LEU A 155 6.53 -13.23 -10.28
CA LEU A 155 5.86 -13.05 -11.57
C LEU A 155 6.63 -12.04 -12.45
N SER A 156 7.02 -10.89 -11.88
CA SER A 156 7.80 -9.87 -12.58
C SER A 156 9.13 -10.43 -13.10
N SER A 157 9.83 -11.22 -12.28
CA SER A 157 11.10 -11.86 -12.68
C SER A 157 10.94 -12.85 -13.83
N ARG A 158 9.80 -13.57 -13.90
CA ARG A 158 9.52 -14.55 -14.97
C ARG A 158 9.27 -13.90 -16.32
N LEU A 159 8.81 -12.65 -16.34
CA LEU A 159 8.59 -11.88 -17.57
C LEU A 159 9.87 -11.31 -18.17
N GLY A 160 10.96 -11.23 -17.39
CA GLY A 160 12.23 -10.64 -17.83
C GLY A 160 12.80 -11.25 -19.11
N PRO A 161 12.98 -12.59 -19.23
CA PRO A 161 13.62 -13.23 -20.38
C PRO A 161 12.93 -12.98 -21.73
N ARG A 162 11.61 -12.78 -21.71
CA ARG A 162 10.80 -12.54 -22.93
C ARG A 162 10.29 -11.11 -23.05
N ARG A 163 10.68 -10.23 -22.12
CA ARG A 163 10.11 -8.89 -22.00
C ARG A 163 8.56 -8.90 -21.97
N GLY A 164 7.99 -9.95 -21.39
CA GLY A 164 6.55 -10.17 -21.34
C GLY A 164 5.81 -9.10 -20.51
N TRP A 165 4.50 -9.05 -20.63
CA TRP A 165 3.63 -8.09 -19.96
C TRP A 165 2.94 -8.69 -18.73
N LEU A 166 2.51 -7.82 -17.81
CA LEU A 166 1.75 -8.18 -16.60
C LEU A 166 0.49 -7.32 -16.50
N PHE A 167 -0.65 -7.97 -16.44
CA PHE A 167 -1.93 -7.36 -16.13
C PHE A 167 -2.40 -7.85 -14.76
N MET A 168 -2.51 -6.95 -13.80
CA MET A 168 -2.98 -7.27 -12.45
C MET A 168 -4.35 -6.63 -12.22
N SER A 169 -5.29 -7.39 -11.72
CA SER A 169 -6.59 -6.86 -11.30
C SER A 169 -7.00 -7.40 -9.94
N GLY A 170 -7.59 -6.56 -9.11
CA GLY A 170 -8.07 -6.94 -7.80
C GLY A 170 -9.01 -5.91 -7.21
N THR A 171 -9.85 -6.35 -6.28
CA THR A 171 -10.63 -5.48 -5.41
C THR A 171 -9.79 -5.16 -4.19
N LEU A 172 -9.81 -3.90 -3.73
CA LEU A 172 -9.18 -3.54 -2.48
C LEU A 172 -9.89 -4.23 -1.32
N GLU A 173 -9.11 -4.85 -0.44
CA GLU A 173 -9.58 -5.53 0.77
C GLU A 173 -8.82 -4.98 1.98
N GLY A 174 -9.03 -3.70 2.27
CA GLY A 174 -8.23 -2.95 3.21
C GLY A 174 -7.04 -2.27 2.54
N SER A 175 -6.82 -1.01 2.87
CA SER A 175 -5.85 -0.15 2.19
C SER A 175 -4.41 -0.41 2.59
N LEU A 176 -4.13 -1.56 3.22
CA LEU A 176 -2.81 -1.95 3.67
C LEU A 176 -2.20 -3.00 2.78
N GLY A 177 -0.94 -2.76 2.44
CA GLY A 177 -0.14 -3.73 1.71
C GLY A 177 0.45 -3.18 0.42
N TRP A 178 1.15 -4.05 -0.27
CA TRP A 178 1.89 -3.72 -1.49
C TRP A 178 0.96 -3.30 -2.66
N TYR A 179 -0.23 -3.92 -2.73
CA TYR A 179 -1.13 -3.70 -3.86
C TYR A 179 -1.72 -2.26 -3.88
N PRO A 180 -2.29 -1.71 -2.79
CA PRO A 180 -2.69 -0.31 -2.73
C PRO A 180 -1.53 0.67 -2.91
N ALA A 181 -0.33 0.33 -2.38
CA ALA A 181 0.85 1.17 -2.56
C ALA A 181 1.26 1.28 -4.04
N LEU A 182 1.20 0.17 -4.80
CA LEU A 182 1.48 0.20 -6.25
C LEU A 182 0.42 0.97 -7.03
N ILE A 183 -0.87 0.91 -6.65
CA ILE A 183 -1.92 1.73 -7.28
C ILE A 183 -1.54 3.20 -7.25
N THR A 184 -1.12 3.69 -6.08
CA THR A 184 -0.70 5.08 -5.91
C THR A 184 0.60 5.38 -6.67
N ALA A 185 1.59 4.49 -6.58
CA ALA A 185 2.89 4.69 -7.23
C ALA A 185 2.82 4.70 -8.77
N TRP A 186 1.89 3.93 -9.36
CA TRP A 186 1.74 3.82 -10.82
C TRP A 186 0.66 4.75 -11.40
N GLN A 187 0.03 5.56 -10.57
CA GLN A 187 -0.98 6.52 -11.00
C GLN A 187 -0.37 7.54 -12.00
N GLY A 188 -1.05 7.79 -13.10
CA GLY A 188 -0.58 8.69 -14.15
C GLY A 188 0.50 8.10 -15.06
N GLY A 189 0.97 6.87 -14.77
CA GLY A 189 1.99 6.17 -15.56
C GLY A 189 3.42 6.59 -15.22
N TYR A 190 4.27 5.60 -15.01
CA TYR A 190 5.72 5.79 -14.80
C TYR A 190 6.50 4.72 -15.57
N GLY A 191 7.37 5.12 -16.49
CA GLY A 191 8.14 4.18 -17.32
C GLY A 191 7.22 3.18 -18.04
N GLU A 192 7.39 1.90 -17.76
CA GLU A 192 6.58 0.80 -18.33
C GLU A 192 5.34 0.44 -17.50
N GLN A 193 5.01 1.22 -16.47
CA GLN A 193 4.00 0.91 -15.46
C GLN A 193 2.84 1.90 -15.50
N GLN A 194 1.62 1.44 -15.25
CA GLN A 194 0.44 2.29 -15.11
C GLN A 194 -0.63 1.61 -14.26
N SER A 195 -1.29 2.37 -13.40
CA SER A 195 -2.49 1.94 -12.69
C SER A 195 -3.73 2.64 -13.21
N PHE A 196 -4.85 1.92 -13.20
CA PHE A 196 -6.16 2.39 -13.60
C PHE A 196 -7.18 2.15 -12.49
N LYS A 197 -8.21 2.98 -12.46
CA LYS A 197 -9.39 2.77 -11.63
C LYS A 197 -10.55 2.30 -12.50
N LEU A 198 -11.29 1.30 -12.04
CA LEU A 198 -12.50 0.81 -12.69
C LEU A 198 -13.64 0.76 -11.66
N PRO A 199 -14.32 1.89 -11.39
CA PRO A 199 -15.42 1.95 -10.45
C PRO A 199 -16.63 1.08 -10.87
N THR A 200 -17.34 0.50 -9.90
CA THR A 200 -18.56 -0.29 -10.15
C THR A 200 -19.60 0.45 -11.00
N PRO A 201 -19.91 1.75 -10.77
CA PRO A 201 -20.90 2.47 -11.58
C PRO A 201 -20.56 2.59 -13.06
N THR A 202 -19.31 2.36 -13.45
CA THR A 202 -18.92 2.42 -14.87
C THR A 202 -19.40 1.20 -15.66
N ASN A 203 -19.81 0.13 -14.97
CA ASN A 203 -20.41 -1.05 -15.61
C ASN A 203 -21.89 -0.84 -15.87
N THR A 204 -22.21 0.00 -16.87
CA THR A 204 -23.59 0.32 -17.25
C THR A 204 -24.40 -0.85 -17.83
N ALA A 205 -23.74 -1.96 -18.15
CA ALA A 205 -24.44 -3.20 -18.51
C ALA A 205 -25.15 -3.84 -17.31
N VAL A 206 -24.61 -3.65 -16.09
CA VAL A 206 -25.18 -4.15 -14.84
C VAL A 206 -25.93 -3.02 -14.10
N TYR A 207 -25.40 -1.81 -14.14
CA TYR A 207 -25.94 -0.62 -13.49
C TYR A 207 -26.27 0.46 -14.55
N PRO A 208 -27.42 0.35 -15.24
CA PRO A 208 -27.74 1.24 -16.38
C PRO A 208 -27.79 2.73 -16.03
N GLY A 209 -28.10 3.07 -14.77
CA GLY A 209 -28.10 4.44 -14.26
C GLY A 209 -26.70 4.98 -13.93
N GLY A 210 -25.64 4.16 -14.06
CA GLY A 210 -24.28 4.55 -13.73
C GLY A 210 -24.15 4.99 -12.27
N TYR A 211 -23.59 6.17 -12.03
CA TYR A 211 -23.43 6.74 -10.69
C TYR A 211 -24.76 7.09 -9.99
N ASP A 212 -25.83 7.31 -10.77
CA ASP A 212 -27.17 7.59 -10.29
C ASP A 212 -28.06 6.35 -10.27
N ASP A 213 -27.53 5.17 -10.52
CA ASP A 213 -28.24 3.92 -10.46
C ASP A 213 -28.80 3.70 -9.05
N PRO A 214 -30.10 3.33 -8.90
CA PRO A 214 -30.73 3.13 -7.61
C PRO A 214 -29.97 2.15 -6.70
N GLU A 215 -29.36 1.11 -7.27
CA GLU A 215 -28.59 0.13 -6.53
C GLU A 215 -27.25 0.70 -6.03
N ILE A 216 -26.57 1.51 -6.83
CA ILE A 216 -25.36 2.23 -6.42
C ILE A 216 -25.67 3.22 -5.30
N LEU A 217 -26.76 3.96 -5.41
CA LEU A 217 -27.19 4.89 -4.37
C LEU A 217 -27.58 4.16 -3.10
N ARG A 218 -28.22 3.00 -3.18
CA ARG A 218 -28.53 2.13 -2.03
C ARG A 218 -27.25 1.67 -1.35
N MET A 219 -26.28 1.12 -2.11
CA MET A 219 -24.98 0.70 -1.57
C MET A 219 -24.29 1.83 -0.83
N LYS A 220 -24.34 3.05 -1.38
CA LYS A 220 -23.75 4.24 -0.75
C LYS A 220 -24.44 4.62 0.59
N GLN A 221 -25.74 4.43 0.67
CA GLN A 221 -26.51 4.73 1.90
C GLN A 221 -26.32 3.67 2.99
N GLU A 222 -26.14 2.40 2.60
CA GLU A 222 -26.06 1.26 3.52
C GLU A 222 -24.64 0.96 4.00
N SER A 223 -23.61 1.54 3.36
CA SER A 223 -22.21 1.32 3.72
C SER A 223 -21.53 2.57 4.30
N SER A 224 -20.42 2.39 5.01
CA SER A 224 -19.57 3.52 5.38
C SER A 224 -18.95 4.15 4.14
N ASP A 225 -18.58 5.44 4.23
CA ASP A 225 -17.93 6.15 3.12
C ASP A 225 -16.64 5.44 2.67
N ASP A 226 -15.86 4.95 3.61
CA ASP A 226 -14.61 4.23 3.33
C ASP A 226 -14.87 2.91 2.61
N TYR A 227 -15.86 2.13 3.05
CA TYR A 227 -16.25 0.89 2.37
C TYR A 227 -16.72 1.19 0.93
N PHE A 228 -17.54 2.22 0.76
CA PHE A 228 -18.02 2.61 -0.56
C PHE A 228 -16.88 3.05 -1.47
N LEU A 229 -15.96 3.89 -0.98
CA LEU A 229 -14.80 4.32 -1.75
C LEU A 229 -13.91 3.14 -2.13
N GLU A 230 -13.62 2.25 -1.19
CA GLU A 230 -12.73 1.12 -1.42
C GLU A 230 -13.36 0.03 -2.29
N ARG A 231 -14.57 -0.45 -1.91
CA ARG A 231 -15.18 -1.63 -2.53
C ARG A 231 -16.01 -1.33 -3.77
N ILE A 232 -16.56 -0.13 -3.89
CA ILE A 232 -17.41 0.28 -5.00
C ILE A 232 -16.66 1.20 -5.98
N MET A 233 -15.90 2.15 -5.44
CA MET A 233 -15.17 3.10 -6.29
C MET A 233 -13.77 2.62 -6.68
N GLY A 234 -13.23 1.58 -6.01
CA GLY A 234 -11.89 1.06 -6.25
C GLY A 234 -10.79 2.04 -5.86
N GLU A 235 -11.06 2.90 -4.87
CA GLU A 235 -10.13 3.90 -4.37
C GLU A 235 -9.47 3.42 -3.09
N PRO A 236 -8.12 3.47 -2.98
CA PRO A 236 -7.46 3.25 -1.71
C PRO A 236 -7.92 4.29 -0.69
N VAL A 237 -8.44 3.83 0.43
CA VAL A 237 -8.77 4.69 1.57
C VAL A 237 -7.71 4.55 2.66
N PRO A 238 -7.51 5.56 3.52
CA PRO A 238 -6.62 5.42 4.65
C PRO A 238 -6.99 4.18 5.48
N PRO A 239 -6.00 3.48 6.05
CA PRO A 239 -6.27 2.27 6.84
C PRO A 239 -7.24 2.55 7.98
N HIS A 240 -8.27 1.72 8.11
CA HIS A 240 -9.17 1.79 9.26
C HIS A 240 -8.43 1.62 10.58
N GLY A 241 -8.89 2.34 11.58
CA GLY A 241 -8.39 2.18 12.94
C GLY A 241 -7.00 2.77 13.18
N LEU A 242 -6.47 3.62 12.31
CA LEU A 242 -5.26 4.39 12.63
C LEU A 242 -5.50 5.28 13.85
N VAL A 243 -4.53 5.31 14.78
CA VAL A 243 -4.63 6.13 16.00
C VAL A 243 -4.70 7.62 15.70
N PHE A 244 -4.07 8.04 14.60
CA PHE A 244 -3.96 9.44 14.19
C PHE A 244 -4.58 9.75 12.83
N ALA A 245 -5.53 8.93 12.36
CA ALA A 245 -6.15 9.09 11.04
C ALA A 245 -6.72 10.50 10.78
N SER A 246 -7.38 11.07 11.79
CA SER A 246 -7.99 12.41 11.71
C SER A 246 -7.04 13.56 11.99
N ASP A 247 -5.88 13.28 12.59
CA ASP A 247 -4.98 14.30 13.12
C ASP A 247 -3.75 14.50 12.24
N PHE A 248 -3.20 13.40 11.69
CA PHE A 248 -2.03 13.47 10.80
C PHE A 248 -2.45 13.74 9.35
N ARG A 249 -1.93 14.79 8.78
CA ARG A 249 -2.19 15.21 7.40
C ARG A 249 -0.88 15.33 6.64
N PRO A 250 -0.63 14.45 5.65
CA PRO A 250 0.61 14.48 4.86
C PRO A 250 0.89 15.85 4.20
N ASP A 251 -0.16 16.49 3.66
CA ASP A 251 -0.09 17.82 3.03
C ASP A 251 0.25 18.97 4.00
N VAL A 252 0.15 18.73 5.30
CA VAL A 252 0.45 19.71 6.37
C VAL A 252 1.74 19.36 7.09
N HIS A 253 1.88 18.09 7.50
CA HIS A 253 2.92 17.67 8.45
C HIS A 253 4.20 17.17 7.78
N ILE A 254 4.16 16.77 6.50
CA ILE A 254 5.38 16.41 5.77
C ILE A 254 5.96 17.67 5.12
N ARG A 255 7.15 18.07 5.58
CA ARG A 255 7.85 19.25 5.10
C ARG A 255 9.34 18.97 4.95
N ASN A 256 9.97 19.62 3.98
CA ASN A 256 11.41 19.54 3.81
C ASN A 256 12.09 20.39 4.89
N VAL A 257 12.20 19.84 6.11
CA VAL A 257 12.90 20.44 7.24
C VAL A 257 14.26 19.80 7.38
N GLU A 258 15.29 20.64 7.46
CA GLU A 258 16.67 20.18 7.50
C GLU A 258 17.30 20.50 8.86
N TYR A 259 18.45 19.88 9.12
CA TYR A 259 19.30 20.23 10.25
C TYR A 259 19.74 21.69 10.14
N GLU A 260 19.53 22.44 11.21
CA GLU A 260 19.94 23.85 11.33
C GLU A 260 21.08 23.96 12.37
N PRO A 261 22.34 24.26 11.94
CA PRO A 261 23.48 24.39 12.85
C PRO A 261 23.26 25.42 13.94
N GLY A 262 23.80 25.16 15.14
CA GLY A 262 23.69 26.04 16.30
C GLY A 262 22.40 25.88 17.11
N ASN A 263 21.47 25.06 16.67
CA ASN A 263 20.30 24.74 17.45
C ASN A 263 20.52 23.44 18.25
N LYS A 264 19.92 23.38 19.45
CA LYS A 264 19.92 22.20 20.28
C LYS A 264 19.23 21.04 19.56
N VAL A 265 19.84 19.86 19.61
CA VAL A 265 19.34 18.63 19.01
C VAL A 265 18.66 17.79 20.09
N TYR A 266 17.45 17.40 19.85
CA TYR A 266 16.72 16.43 20.64
C TYR A 266 16.79 15.06 19.96
N ILE A 267 17.19 14.03 20.69
CA ILE A 267 17.20 12.63 20.25
C ILE A 267 16.16 11.90 21.10
N TRP A 268 15.13 11.45 20.49
CA TRP A 268 14.03 10.72 21.13
C TRP A 268 14.06 9.27 20.70
N GLU A 269 14.09 8.35 21.67
CA GLU A 269 14.37 6.95 21.43
C GLU A 269 13.28 6.05 22.00
N ASP A 270 12.88 5.02 21.23
CA ASP A 270 12.11 3.88 21.70
C ASP A 270 12.83 2.59 21.27
N PRO A 271 13.46 1.86 22.22
CA PRO A 271 14.24 0.68 21.91
C PRO A 271 13.37 -0.50 21.48
N GLY A 272 13.62 -1.07 20.32
CA GLY A 272 13.02 -2.31 19.83
C GLY A 272 14.07 -3.42 19.70
N TYR A 273 13.77 -4.59 20.26
CA TYR A 273 14.73 -5.71 20.33
C TYR A 273 14.33 -6.94 19.51
N GLY A 274 13.14 -6.96 18.92
CA GLY A 274 12.62 -8.11 18.15
C GLY A 274 12.91 -8.04 16.66
N SER A 275 12.83 -9.17 15.98
CA SER A 275 12.94 -9.23 14.51
C SER A 275 11.85 -8.43 13.79
N ASP A 276 10.71 -8.19 14.44
CA ASP A 276 9.58 -7.40 13.94
C ASP A 276 9.45 -6.03 14.60
N SER A 277 10.37 -5.70 15.51
CA SER A 277 10.36 -4.49 16.32
C SER A 277 11.48 -3.57 15.87
N ALA A 278 11.15 -2.34 15.50
CA ALA A 278 12.14 -1.34 15.15
C ALA A 278 12.74 -0.70 16.40
N HIS A 279 14.04 -0.40 16.36
CA HIS A 279 14.63 0.56 17.26
C HIS A 279 14.55 1.92 16.58
N ALA A 280 13.83 2.85 17.17
CA ALA A 280 13.57 4.17 16.60
C ALA A 280 14.31 5.26 17.38
N MET A 281 15.06 6.09 16.67
CA MET A 281 15.57 7.36 17.16
C MET A 281 15.09 8.48 16.25
N GLU A 282 14.30 9.39 16.78
CA GLU A 282 13.77 10.57 16.08
C GLU A 282 14.57 11.79 16.48
N ILE A 283 15.12 12.47 15.49
CA ILE A 283 16.02 13.59 15.71
C ILE A 283 15.32 14.90 15.34
N ALA A 284 15.20 15.80 16.32
CA ALA A 284 14.41 17.00 16.17
C ALA A 284 15.10 18.27 16.65
N HIS A 285 14.64 19.40 16.13
CA HIS A 285 14.78 20.72 16.72
C HIS A 285 13.45 21.18 17.32
N ILE A 286 13.51 21.97 18.38
CA ILE A 286 12.37 22.72 18.92
C ILE A 286 12.70 24.19 18.75
N ILE A 287 12.07 24.86 17.75
CA ILE A 287 12.33 26.25 17.39
C ILE A 287 11.00 27.00 17.45
N ASP A 288 10.93 28.05 18.25
CA ASP A 288 9.73 28.89 18.45
C ASP A 288 8.47 28.06 18.80
N GLY A 289 8.66 26.97 19.55
CA GLY A 289 7.58 26.06 19.95
C GLY A 289 7.11 25.09 18.86
N GLN A 290 7.72 25.13 17.68
CA GLN A 290 7.52 24.13 16.62
C GLN A 290 8.57 23.01 16.75
N VAL A 291 8.11 21.78 16.66
CA VAL A 291 8.94 20.57 16.59
C VAL A 291 9.21 20.25 15.11
N ARG A 292 10.48 20.15 14.75
CA ARG A 292 10.94 19.83 13.41
C ARG A 292 11.76 18.55 13.47
N VAL A 293 11.13 17.41 13.14
CA VAL A 293 11.82 16.13 13.04
C VAL A 293 12.53 16.10 11.69
N PHE A 294 13.85 16.24 11.71
CA PHE A 294 14.64 16.45 10.50
C PHE A 294 15.49 15.23 10.10
N ASP A 295 15.72 14.28 11.01
CA ASP A 295 16.45 13.04 10.74
C ASP A 295 15.85 11.89 11.55
N GLU A 296 16.15 10.67 11.16
CA GLU A 296 15.65 9.45 11.76
C GLU A 296 16.71 8.35 11.66
N ILE A 297 16.84 7.54 12.71
CA ILE A 297 17.52 6.26 12.68
C ILE A 297 16.48 5.21 13.08
N TYR A 298 16.05 4.40 12.12
CA TYR A 298 14.97 3.45 12.31
C TYR A 298 15.42 2.10 11.76
N GLU A 299 15.89 1.24 12.67
CA GLU A 299 16.59 0.02 12.33
C GLU A 299 15.98 -1.19 13.04
N ASN A 300 16.19 -2.36 12.48
CA ASN A 300 15.72 -3.63 13.01
C ASN A 300 16.89 -4.58 13.22
N GLY A 301 16.93 -5.23 14.39
CA GLY A 301 17.96 -6.23 14.70
C GLY A 301 19.37 -5.66 14.93
N MET A 302 19.51 -4.35 15.05
CA MET A 302 20.78 -3.68 15.35
C MET A 302 20.91 -3.43 16.85
N ILE A 303 22.12 -3.56 17.41
CA ILE A 303 22.38 -3.28 18.82
C ILE A 303 22.54 -1.78 19.05
N LEU A 304 22.21 -1.33 20.25
CA LEU A 304 22.22 0.09 20.61
C LEU A 304 23.56 0.79 20.37
N SER A 305 24.69 0.13 20.65
CA SER A 305 26.02 0.69 20.41
C SER A 305 26.28 1.04 18.95
N ASP A 306 25.75 0.24 18.02
CA ASP A 306 25.90 0.50 16.58
C ASP A 306 25.00 1.66 16.15
N LEU A 307 23.77 1.74 16.69
CA LEU A 307 22.86 2.86 16.45
C LEU A 307 23.43 4.19 16.96
N ILE A 308 24.02 4.19 18.17
CA ILE A 308 24.73 5.36 18.70
C ILE A 308 25.90 5.72 17.79
N SER A 309 26.65 4.76 17.26
CA SER A 309 27.76 5.00 16.32
C SER A 309 27.27 5.63 15.02
N ILE A 310 26.12 5.22 14.49
CA ILE A 310 25.47 5.87 13.36
C ILE A 310 25.11 7.31 13.71
N ALA A 311 24.50 7.56 14.87
CA ALA A 311 24.14 8.91 15.33
C ALA A 311 25.39 9.79 15.45
N MET A 312 26.50 9.27 16.00
CA MET A 312 27.77 9.98 16.12
C MET A 312 28.39 10.34 14.76
N SER A 313 28.09 9.63 13.70
CA SER A 313 28.57 9.92 12.35
C SER A 313 27.80 11.06 11.65
N ARG A 314 26.66 11.46 12.19
CA ARG A 314 25.79 12.48 11.57
C ARG A 314 26.32 13.91 11.77
N PRO A 315 26.09 14.84 10.80
CA PRO A 315 26.54 16.23 10.90
C PRO A 315 26.05 16.97 12.13
N TRP A 316 24.85 16.65 12.60
CA TRP A 316 24.23 17.28 13.77
C TRP A 316 24.82 16.79 15.11
N TRP A 317 25.65 15.76 15.11
CA TRP A 317 26.24 15.25 16.36
C TRP A 317 27.12 16.26 17.10
N ARG A 318 27.62 17.27 16.46
CA ARG A 318 28.45 18.32 17.08
C ARG A 318 27.68 19.29 17.97
N GLU A 319 26.36 19.35 17.85
CA GLU A 319 25.54 20.29 18.60
C GLU A 319 25.29 19.82 20.06
N GLU A 320 24.75 20.71 20.90
CA GLU A 320 24.22 20.32 22.22
C GLU A 320 23.06 19.33 22.04
N LYS A 321 23.11 18.23 22.76
CA LYS A 321 22.13 17.15 22.65
C LYS A 321 21.35 16.97 23.94
N HIS A 322 20.06 16.57 23.77
CA HIS A 322 19.20 16.12 24.85
C HIS A 322 18.56 14.79 24.46
N VAL A 323 18.90 13.72 25.17
CA VAL A 323 18.46 12.38 24.84
C VAL A 323 17.32 11.98 25.77
N VAL A 324 16.20 11.55 25.21
CA VAL A 324 15.04 11.02 25.93
C VAL A 324 14.73 9.63 25.41
N SER A 325 14.54 8.67 26.30
CA SER A 325 14.26 7.28 25.95
C SER A 325 13.05 6.74 26.70
N ASP A 326 12.66 5.51 26.37
CA ASP A 326 11.64 4.74 27.07
C ASP A 326 11.87 4.77 28.59
N PRO A 327 10.82 4.80 29.42
CA PRO A 327 10.93 4.85 30.87
C PRO A 327 11.71 3.70 31.51
N HIS A 328 11.90 2.59 30.79
CA HIS A 328 12.72 1.46 31.21
C HIS A 328 14.21 1.60 30.89
N TYR A 329 14.65 2.80 30.43
CA TYR A 329 16.04 3.05 30.03
C TYR A 329 17.09 2.77 31.17
N LYS A 330 16.67 2.71 32.42
CA LYS A 330 17.50 2.35 33.57
C LYS A 330 17.49 0.85 33.92
N ASP A 331 16.56 0.08 33.30
CA ASP A 331 16.43 -1.33 33.62
C ASP A 331 17.57 -2.13 32.98
N GLN A 332 18.16 -3.02 33.72
CA GLN A 332 19.16 -3.95 33.22
C GLN A 332 18.45 -5.19 32.64
N HIS A 333 18.69 -5.51 31.40
CA HIS A 333 18.22 -6.74 30.78
C HIS A 333 19.30 -7.83 30.87
N HIS A 334 19.13 -8.79 31.81
CA HIS A 334 19.91 -10.03 31.93
C HIS A 334 21.36 -9.99 31.40
N ALA A 335 22.33 -9.57 32.21
CA ALA A 335 23.76 -9.52 31.90
C ALA A 335 24.24 -8.41 30.93
N HIS A 336 23.42 -7.46 30.57
CA HIS A 336 23.80 -6.29 29.73
C HIS A 336 23.57 -4.99 30.49
N ASN A 337 24.37 -3.96 30.13
CA ASN A 337 24.20 -2.61 30.65
C ASN A 337 22.82 -2.07 30.25
N SER A 338 22.24 -1.20 31.07
CA SER A 338 21.02 -0.47 30.73
C SER A 338 21.27 0.48 29.56
N VAL A 339 20.19 0.90 28.89
CA VAL A 339 20.26 1.91 27.82
C VAL A 339 21.01 3.15 28.27
N SER A 340 20.75 3.65 29.48
CA SER A 340 21.42 4.82 30.05
C SER A 340 22.91 4.61 30.27
N GLU A 341 23.35 3.43 30.72
CA GLU A 341 24.76 3.11 30.89
C GLU A 341 25.46 3.05 29.52
N ILE A 342 24.89 2.41 28.54
CA ILE A 342 25.47 2.33 27.19
C ILE A 342 25.65 3.72 26.59
N TRP A 343 24.63 4.59 26.70
CA TRP A 343 24.72 5.98 26.21
C TRP A 343 25.83 6.75 26.95
N TYR A 344 25.88 6.62 28.28
CA TYR A 344 26.89 7.32 29.09
C TYR A 344 28.30 6.84 28.78
N ASP A 345 28.50 5.54 28.69
CA ASP A 345 29.82 4.92 28.45
C ASP A 345 30.38 5.32 27.05
N LEU A 346 29.52 5.37 26.04
CA LEU A 346 29.95 5.69 24.67
C LEU A 346 30.07 7.19 24.38
N THR A 347 29.28 8.02 25.04
CA THR A 347 29.12 9.43 24.63
C THR A 347 29.26 10.44 25.75
N GLY A 348 29.20 10.00 27.01
CA GLY A 348 29.12 10.86 28.20
C GLY A 348 27.77 11.57 28.37
N LEU A 349 26.77 11.27 27.54
CA LEU A 349 25.43 11.88 27.60
C LEU A 349 24.55 11.17 28.63
N THR A 350 23.79 11.97 29.38
CA THR A 350 22.75 11.46 30.27
C THR A 350 21.45 11.28 29.50
N VAL A 351 20.81 10.11 29.63
CA VAL A 351 19.49 9.83 29.08
C VAL A 351 18.42 10.20 30.10
N TRP A 352 17.38 10.83 29.61
CA TRP A 352 16.19 11.21 30.37
C TRP A 352 15.01 10.36 29.95
N GLY A 353 14.01 10.21 30.80
CA GLY A 353 12.77 9.51 30.48
C GLY A 353 11.88 9.39 31.72
N ASP A 354 10.63 9.75 31.54
CA ASP A 354 9.59 9.57 32.55
C ASP A 354 8.53 8.62 32.00
N ARG A 355 7.78 7.99 32.90
CA ARG A 355 6.70 7.10 32.48
C ARG A 355 5.62 7.86 31.72
N VAL A 356 5.48 7.54 30.43
CA VAL A 356 4.43 8.09 29.57
C VAL A 356 3.27 7.11 29.49
N HIS A 357 2.09 7.50 29.98
CA HIS A 357 0.87 6.71 29.82
C HIS A 357 0.37 6.80 28.37
N ILE A 358 -0.06 5.65 27.81
CA ILE A 358 -0.40 5.51 26.39
C ILE A 358 -1.44 6.55 25.93
N LEU A 359 -2.62 6.58 26.54
CA LEU A 359 -3.68 7.50 26.10
C LEU A 359 -3.34 9.00 26.33
N PRO A 360 -2.82 9.42 27.49
CA PRO A 360 -2.32 10.79 27.66
C PRO A 360 -1.19 11.16 26.69
N GLY A 361 -0.32 10.22 26.33
CA GLY A 361 0.70 10.41 25.31
C GLY A 361 0.10 10.64 23.91
N ILE A 362 -0.86 9.81 23.51
CA ILE A 362 -1.60 9.97 22.28
C ILE A 362 -2.29 11.36 22.23
N GLU A 363 -2.95 11.77 23.31
CA GLU A 363 -3.57 13.10 23.39
C GLU A 363 -2.52 14.22 23.27
N ARG A 364 -1.34 14.08 23.84
CA ARG A 364 -0.25 15.05 23.65
C ARG A 364 0.16 15.13 22.19
N MET A 365 0.39 14.01 21.52
CA MET A 365 0.73 13.97 20.10
C MET A 365 -0.36 14.64 19.26
N LYS A 366 -1.64 14.34 19.47
CA LYS A 366 -2.77 14.97 18.78
C LYS A 366 -2.77 16.49 18.90
N THR A 367 -2.39 17.05 20.07
CA THR A 367 -2.32 18.50 20.22
C THR A 367 -1.25 19.16 19.35
N PHE A 368 -0.21 18.43 18.95
CA PHE A 368 0.82 18.89 18.03
C PHE A 368 0.42 18.68 16.57
N LEU A 369 -0.29 17.59 16.29
CA LEU A 369 -0.82 17.31 14.96
C LEU A 369 -2.06 18.13 14.60
N LYS A 370 -2.70 18.77 15.59
CA LYS A 370 -3.89 19.58 15.34
C LYS A 370 -3.56 20.71 14.37
N HIS A 371 -4.17 20.66 13.18
CA HIS A 371 -4.01 21.67 12.16
C HIS A 371 -5.05 22.79 12.30
N ASP A 372 -4.57 24.01 12.32
CA ASP A 372 -5.35 25.21 12.11
C ASP A 372 -4.86 25.86 10.79
N PRO A 373 -5.73 26.03 9.76
CA PRO A 373 -5.32 26.57 8.47
C PRO A 373 -4.68 27.98 8.55
N THR A 374 -4.91 28.68 9.65
CA THR A 374 -4.37 30.04 9.89
C THR A 374 -3.02 30.04 10.59
N ASN A 375 -2.55 28.90 11.07
CA ASN A 375 -1.34 28.79 11.88
C ASN A 375 -0.32 27.80 11.28
N VAL A 376 0.94 28.02 11.61
CA VAL A 376 2.03 27.10 11.30
C VAL A 376 1.82 25.79 12.07
N PRO A 377 2.00 24.60 11.43
CA PRO A 377 1.92 23.31 12.12
C PRO A 377 2.89 23.26 13.31
N ARG A 378 2.44 22.75 14.45
CA ARG A 378 3.28 22.65 15.65
C ARG A 378 4.33 21.53 15.57
N ILE A 379 4.11 20.54 14.72
CA ILE A 379 5.07 19.48 14.42
C ILE A 379 5.12 19.21 12.93
N VAL A 380 6.32 19.02 12.41
CA VAL A 380 6.56 18.64 11.01
C VAL A 380 7.68 17.61 10.93
N PHE A 381 7.60 16.77 9.90
CA PHE A 381 8.50 15.65 9.66
C PHE A 381 9.15 15.77 8.29
N ASN A 382 10.46 15.50 8.21
CA ASN A 382 11.15 15.42 6.93
C ASN A 382 10.67 14.17 6.16
N PRO A 383 10.50 14.24 4.82
CA PRO A 383 10.15 13.07 4.00
C PRO A 383 11.12 11.89 4.10
N ARG A 384 12.34 12.11 4.58
CA ARG A 384 13.33 11.04 4.81
C ARG A 384 13.05 10.19 6.04
N CYS A 385 12.26 10.67 7.00
CA CYS A 385 11.87 9.96 8.21
C CYS A 385 10.79 8.90 7.89
N LYS A 386 11.17 7.88 7.12
CA LYS A 386 10.25 6.89 6.55
C LYS A 386 9.61 5.97 7.60
N GLY A 387 10.31 5.72 8.71
CA GLY A 387 9.81 4.90 9.80
C GLY A 387 8.58 5.52 10.44
N ILE A 388 8.70 6.76 10.93
CA ILE A 388 7.57 7.46 11.55
C ILE A 388 6.44 7.72 10.55
N LEU A 389 6.77 8.05 9.30
CA LEU A 389 5.75 8.26 8.26
C LEU A 389 4.98 6.95 7.95
N SER A 390 5.67 5.81 7.97
CA SER A 390 5.03 4.50 7.85
C SER A 390 4.09 4.22 9.04
N GLU A 391 4.51 4.52 10.26
CA GLU A 391 3.71 4.34 11.46
C GLU A 391 2.47 5.24 11.49
N PHE A 392 2.52 6.43 10.91
CA PHE A 392 1.34 7.27 10.67
C PHE A 392 0.45 6.77 9.52
N GLY A 393 0.88 5.78 8.74
CA GLY A 393 0.16 5.28 7.57
C GLY A 393 0.35 6.12 6.30
N ALA A 394 1.34 7.02 6.28
CA ALA A 394 1.63 7.90 5.13
C ALA A 394 2.75 7.39 4.23
N GLY A 395 3.20 6.17 4.41
CA GLY A 395 4.26 5.54 3.62
C GLY A 395 4.33 4.04 3.84
N THR A 396 5.16 3.38 3.06
CA THR A 396 5.47 1.96 3.22
C THR A 396 6.63 1.77 4.19
N SER A 397 6.75 0.57 4.75
CA SER A 397 7.86 0.20 5.62
C SER A 397 9.21 0.51 4.98
N PRO A 398 10.16 1.12 5.71
CA PRO A 398 11.52 1.34 5.22
C PRO A 398 12.35 0.05 5.15
N PHE A 399 11.90 -1.04 5.79
CA PHE A 399 12.63 -2.29 5.82
C PHE A 399 12.44 -3.10 4.53
N PRO A 400 13.53 -3.56 3.87
CA PRO A 400 13.43 -4.33 2.63
C PRO A 400 12.59 -5.60 2.75
N GLN A 401 12.64 -6.31 3.89
CA GLN A 401 11.83 -7.50 4.11
C GLN A 401 10.33 -7.24 4.22
N PHE A 402 9.93 -5.98 4.39
CA PHE A 402 8.53 -5.54 4.47
C PHE A 402 8.19 -4.50 3.40
N GLU A 403 8.96 -4.51 2.31
CA GLU A 403 8.76 -3.58 1.20
C GLU A 403 7.32 -3.62 0.68
N GLY A 404 6.74 -2.44 0.45
CA GLY A 404 5.36 -2.31 0.00
C GLY A 404 4.29 -2.52 1.09
N GLN A 405 4.66 -2.89 2.33
CA GLN A 405 3.71 -3.01 3.43
C GLN A 405 3.58 -1.67 4.17
N ILE A 406 2.34 -1.31 4.49
CA ILE A 406 2.06 -0.21 5.42
C ILE A 406 2.01 -0.80 6.84
N ARG A 407 3.00 -0.44 7.66
CA ARG A 407 3.13 -0.87 9.06
C ARG A 407 2.77 0.31 9.96
N ALA A 408 1.48 0.52 10.18
CA ALA A 408 0.95 1.69 10.83
C ALA A 408 0.41 1.42 12.23
N TYR A 409 0.47 2.44 13.09
CA TYR A 409 -0.04 2.39 14.47
C TYR A 409 -1.55 2.47 14.50
N ARG A 410 -2.20 1.47 15.13
CA ARG A 410 -3.64 1.26 15.07
C ARG A 410 -4.26 0.97 16.41
N TRP A 411 -5.54 1.24 16.50
CA TRP A 411 -6.40 0.68 17.54
C TRP A 411 -6.54 -0.85 17.34
N LYS A 412 -6.73 -1.59 18.43
CA LYS A 412 -7.07 -3.01 18.34
C LYS A 412 -8.41 -3.18 17.63
N THR A 413 -8.46 -4.15 16.73
CA THR A 413 -9.68 -4.50 15.99
C THR A 413 -10.12 -5.92 16.31
N ASP A 414 -11.43 -6.19 16.18
CA ASP A 414 -11.99 -7.53 16.18
C ASP A 414 -11.70 -8.27 14.85
N ARG A 415 -12.26 -9.47 14.70
CA ARG A 415 -12.10 -10.27 13.49
C ARG A 415 -12.76 -9.65 12.26
N ASP A 416 -13.72 -8.78 12.46
CA ASP A 416 -14.49 -8.10 11.42
C ASP A 416 -13.88 -6.71 11.07
N GLY A 417 -12.76 -6.35 11.72
CA GLY A 417 -12.05 -5.10 11.47
C GLY A 417 -12.56 -3.89 12.26
N ASN A 418 -13.56 -4.06 13.15
CA ASN A 418 -14.08 -2.97 13.97
C ASN A 418 -13.14 -2.68 15.15
N VAL A 419 -12.95 -1.41 15.47
CA VAL A 419 -12.15 -0.98 16.63
C VAL A 419 -12.78 -1.47 17.93
N VAL A 420 -11.99 -2.18 18.73
CA VAL A 420 -12.43 -2.73 20.02
C VAL A 420 -11.74 -1.98 21.17
N GLY A 421 -12.48 -1.08 21.80
CA GLY A 421 -12.01 -0.32 22.96
C GLY A 421 -11.03 0.80 22.61
N GLU A 422 -10.45 1.42 23.64
CA GLU A 422 -9.53 2.56 23.53
C GLU A 422 -8.06 2.14 23.73
N THR A 423 -7.71 0.88 23.47
CA THR A 423 -6.34 0.40 23.61
C THR A 423 -5.76 0.16 22.21
N PRO A 424 -4.66 0.84 21.85
CA PRO A 424 -4.01 0.58 20.58
C PRO A 424 -3.30 -0.78 20.55
N ASP A 425 -3.03 -1.29 19.36
CA ASP A 425 -2.15 -2.42 19.13
C ASP A 425 -0.70 -1.99 19.44
N ASP A 426 0.06 -2.83 20.09
CA ASP A 426 1.44 -2.52 20.47
C ASP A 426 2.46 -2.80 19.35
N ARG A 427 2.00 -2.83 18.13
CA ARG A 427 2.83 -3.01 16.92
C ARG A 427 2.96 -1.71 16.15
N TYR A 428 4.11 -1.52 15.49
CA TYR A 428 4.36 -0.41 14.55
C TYR A 428 4.13 0.97 15.16
N ASN A 429 4.73 1.22 16.32
CA ASN A 429 4.53 2.44 17.10
C ASN A 429 5.81 3.00 17.72
N HIS A 430 6.99 2.45 17.37
CA HIS A 430 8.26 2.80 18.01
C HIS A 430 8.66 4.26 17.75
N ALA A 431 8.60 4.72 16.50
CA ALA A 431 8.91 6.10 16.16
C ALA A 431 7.89 7.07 16.76
N ILE A 432 6.60 6.73 16.71
CA ILE A 432 5.54 7.52 17.35
C ILE A 432 5.72 7.57 18.87
N LYS A 433 6.09 6.47 19.53
CA LYS A 433 6.39 6.43 20.95
C LYS A 433 7.60 7.32 21.28
N ALA A 434 8.69 7.19 20.51
CA ALA A 434 9.89 8.01 20.68
C ALA A 434 9.54 9.51 20.65
N VAL A 435 8.82 9.97 19.65
CA VAL A 435 8.35 11.37 19.57
C VAL A 435 7.43 11.70 20.75
N THR A 436 6.54 10.78 21.13
CA THR A 436 5.62 11.01 22.25
C THR A 436 6.37 11.20 23.58
N TYR A 437 7.42 10.42 23.85
CA TYR A 437 8.28 10.59 25.01
C TYR A 437 8.92 11.97 25.04
N GLY A 438 9.49 12.38 23.90
CA GLY A 438 10.11 13.70 23.76
C GLY A 438 9.11 14.85 23.93
N LEU A 439 7.90 14.73 23.36
CA LEU A 439 6.86 15.75 23.51
C LEU A 439 6.36 15.86 24.95
N VAL A 440 6.20 14.74 25.65
CA VAL A 440 5.76 14.77 27.05
C VAL A 440 6.87 15.33 27.96
N GLU A 441 8.12 14.97 27.71
CA GLU A 441 9.26 15.49 28.46
C GLU A 441 9.41 17.01 28.25
N ALA A 442 9.39 17.48 27.00
CA ALA A 442 9.60 18.89 26.68
C ALA A 442 8.40 19.80 27.01
N PHE A 443 7.17 19.31 26.94
CA PHE A 443 5.95 20.13 27.04
C PHE A 443 4.95 19.65 28.10
N GLY A 444 5.23 18.57 28.81
CA GLY A 444 4.33 17.97 29.80
C GLY A 444 3.08 17.34 29.18
N TYR A 445 2.22 16.77 30.03
CA TYR A 445 0.90 16.28 29.61
C TYR A 445 -0.10 17.43 29.35
N VAL A 446 -1.16 17.12 28.59
CA VAL A 446 -2.29 18.05 28.39
C VAL A 446 -3.00 18.24 29.73
N MET A 447 -2.97 19.44 30.28
CA MET A 447 -3.69 19.76 31.51
C MET A 447 -5.18 19.96 31.22
N LYS A 448 -6.06 19.47 32.13
CA LYS A 448 -7.52 19.66 32.00
C LYS A 448 -7.95 21.14 31.80
N LYS A 449 -7.14 22.10 32.26
CA LYS A 449 -7.38 23.54 32.05
C LYS A 449 -7.22 23.99 30.59
N ASP A 450 -6.39 23.33 29.82
CA ASP A 450 -6.15 23.67 28.41
C ASP A 450 -7.33 23.26 27.52
N LEU A 451 -8.11 22.30 27.94
CA LEU A 451 -9.36 21.87 27.30
C LEU A 451 -10.55 22.80 27.63
N ALA A 452 -10.57 23.39 28.83
CA ALA A 452 -11.67 24.24 29.30
C ALA A 452 -11.65 25.67 28.73
N SER A 453 -10.49 26.15 28.27
CA SER A 453 -10.35 27.54 27.78
C SER A 453 -10.93 27.82 26.39
N LYS A 454 -11.38 26.79 25.66
CA LYS A 454 -11.92 26.91 24.29
C LYS A 454 -13.42 26.69 24.12
N VAL A 455 -14.15 26.42 25.20
CA VAL A 455 -15.63 26.35 25.15
C VAL A 455 -16.21 27.59 25.79
N LYS A 456 -16.07 28.76 25.15
CA LYS A 456 -17.03 29.85 25.34
C LYS A 456 -18.20 29.57 24.40
N VAL A 457 -19.17 28.81 24.91
CA VAL A 457 -20.50 28.76 24.31
C VAL A 457 -21.12 30.14 24.55
N GLN A 458 -21.23 30.94 23.50
CA GLN A 458 -22.12 32.10 23.52
C GLN A 458 -23.53 31.54 23.59
N ARG A 459 -24.14 31.67 24.76
CA ARG A 459 -25.61 31.52 24.89
C ARG A 459 -26.24 32.79 24.34
N TRP A 460 -27.03 32.64 23.31
CA TRP A 460 -28.07 33.57 22.89
C TRP A 460 -29.38 33.07 23.43
#